data_d9a280a9e8a3528f8e6c75e3905af15d
#
_entry.id   d9a280a9e8a3528f8e6c75e3905af15d
#
_cell.length_a   1.000
_cell.length_b   1.000
_cell.length_c   1.000
_cell.angle_alpha   90.00
_cell.angle_beta   90.00
_cell.angle_gamma   90.00
#
_symmetry.space_group_name_H-M   'P 1'
#
loop_
_entity.id
_entity.type
_entity.pdbx_description
1 polymer ?
#
loop_
_entity_poly.entity_id
_entity_poly.type
_entity_poly.pdbx_seq_one_letter_code
_entity_poly.pdbx_strand_id
1 'polypeptide(L)'
;MNRMKRTRPVLSALVATVLTAGVFTTLTSEAAAAPQGRACLFLDKQGAVFKGTAYGHVAWAIRDPKNRNHWIWGATENAEGDAYTKPGRNNGTWIQGGTWRQMRGEDKGKRALSLVRYDAYRCINTAGGDLAGAQRTYKQMRDNGYAIFTNNCLTKSIGIFRKYSPALSTAHLPTGYVSSPNYYFYAVLNKARGWERASSY
;
A
#
# COMPACT_ATOMS: atom_id res chain seq x y z
N MET A 1 51.63 -90.67 8.71
CA MET A 1 50.42 -89.91 8.30
C MET A 1 50.80 -88.41 8.39
N ASN A 2 51.25 -87.82 7.26
CA ASN A 2 51.69 -86.49 7.17
C ASN A 2 50.65 -85.69 6.38
N ARG A 3 50.03 -84.67 7.02
CA ARG A 3 49.15 -83.75 6.35
C ARG A 3 49.95 -82.50 5.95
N MET A 4 50.09 -82.30 4.63
CA MET A 4 50.64 -81.10 4.02
C MET A 4 49.68 -79.91 4.22
N LYS A 5 50.22 -78.81 4.83
CA LYS A 5 49.54 -77.55 4.87
C LYS A 5 49.83 -76.77 3.59
N ARG A 6 48.77 -76.50 2.80
CA ARG A 6 48.83 -75.65 1.64
C ARG A 6 48.66 -74.15 2.10
N THR A 7 49.66 -73.35 1.86
CA THR A 7 49.63 -71.90 1.97
C THR A 7 49.02 -71.30 0.68
N ARG A 8 48.01 -70.48 0.84
CA ARG A 8 47.42 -69.71 -0.26
C ARG A 8 48.05 -68.35 -0.29
N PRO A 9 48.41 -67.72 -1.45
CA PRO A 9 48.87 -66.37 -1.54
C PRO A 9 47.68 -65.43 -1.48
N VAL A 10 47.82 -64.35 -0.66
CA VAL A 10 46.87 -63.26 -0.54
C VAL A 10 47.19 -62.26 -1.66
N LEU A 11 46.30 -62.12 -2.62
CA LEU A 11 46.38 -61.10 -3.65
C LEU A 11 45.81 -59.81 -3.03
N SER A 12 46.68 -58.82 -2.79
CA SER A 12 46.27 -57.47 -2.37
C SER A 12 45.83 -56.69 -3.60
N ALA A 13 44.52 -56.47 -3.73
CA ALA A 13 43.97 -55.56 -4.73
C ALA A 13 44.00 -54.12 -4.16
N LEU A 14 44.83 -53.27 -4.77
CA LEU A 14 44.82 -51.84 -4.55
C LEU A 14 43.60 -51.25 -5.26
N VAL A 15 42.59 -50.83 -4.50
CA VAL A 15 41.48 -50.03 -5.02
C VAL A 15 41.88 -48.55 -4.97
N ALA A 16 42.15 -47.97 -6.12
CA ALA A 16 42.36 -46.54 -6.28
C ALA A 16 40.99 -45.83 -6.27
N THR A 17 40.68 -45.18 -5.17
CA THR A 17 39.45 -44.35 -5.04
C THR A 17 39.71 -42.99 -5.70
N VAL A 18 39.18 -42.77 -6.89
CA VAL A 18 39.14 -41.47 -7.54
C VAL A 18 38.07 -40.63 -6.88
N LEU A 19 38.48 -39.68 -6.03
CA LEU A 19 37.63 -38.64 -5.47
C LEU A 19 37.38 -37.58 -6.55
N THR A 20 36.29 -37.66 -7.30
CA THR A 20 35.76 -36.58 -8.13
C THR A 20 35.11 -35.55 -7.19
N ALA A 21 35.80 -34.46 -6.92
CA ALA A 21 35.24 -33.31 -6.26
C ALA A 21 34.19 -32.68 -7.20
N GLY A 22 32.94 -33.07 -7.06
CA GLY A 22 31.79 -32.42 -7.71
C GLY A 22 31.62 -31.01 -7.13
N VAL A 23 31.97 -29.99 -7.90
CA VAL A 23 31.63 -28.59 -7.58
C VAL A 23 30.11 -28.45 -7.74
N PHE A 24 29.37 -28.61 -6.65
CA PHE A 24 27.95 -28.21 -6.61
C PHE A 24 27.91 -26.68 -6.60
N THR A 25 27.78 -26.04 -7.77
CA THR A 25 27.33 -24.65 -7.87
C THR A 25 25.88 -24.61 -7.44
N THR A 26 25.64 -24.26 -6.19
CA THR A 26 24.30 -23.90 -5.72
C THR A 26 23.90 -22.61 -6.46
N LEU A 27 23.10 -22.75 -7.51
CA LEU A 27 22.36 -21.65 -8.09
C LEU A 27 21.40 -21.15 -7.00
N THR A 28 21.82 -20.18 -6.20
CA THR A 28 20.91 -19.42 -5.37
C THR A 28 20.01 -18.64 -6.32
N SER A 29 18.83 -19.19 -6.61
CA SER A 29 17.77 -18.43 -7.25
C SER A 29 17.48 -17.22 -6.36
N GLU A 30 17.89 -16.02 -6.78
CA GLU A 30 17.43 -14.80 -6.14
C GLU A 30 15.89 -14.85 -6.17
N ALA A 31 15.30 -15.08 -5.02
CA ALA A 31 13.85 -15.00 -4.87
C ALA A 31 13.44 -13.58 -5.28
N ALA A 32 12.75 -13.45 -6.41
CA ALA A 32 12.25 -12.17 -6.87
C ALA A 32 11.49 -11.51 -5.73
N ALA A 33 11.90 -10.31 -5.34
CA ALA A 33 11.27 -9.59 -4.24
C ALA A 33 9.76 -9.53 -4.47
N ALA A 34 8.97 -9.98 -3.50
CA ALA A 34 7.52 -10.01 -3.61
C ALA A 34 6.99 -8.63 -4.04
N PRO A 35 5.96 -8.57 -4.89
CA PRO A 35 5.37 -7.32 -5.34
C PRO A 35 5.00 -6.44 -4.15
N GLN A 36 5.57 -5.25 -4.09
CA GLN A 36 5.33 -4.30 -3.00
C GLN A 36 4.33 -3.24 -3.42
N GLY A 37 3.18 -3.25 -2.76
CA GLY A 37 2.23 -2.16 -2.84
C GLY A 37 2.62 -1.00 -1.91
N ARG A 38 1.90 0.13 -2.04
CA ARG A 38 2.05 1.29 -1.16
C ARG A 38 0.74 2.07 -1.14
N ALA A 39 0.32 2.49 0.03
CA ALA A 39 -0.83 3.37 0.21
C ALA A 39 -0.38 4.67 0.89
N CYS A 40 -0.89 5.81 0.42
CA CYS A 40 -0.55 7.12 0.96
C CYS A 40 -1.81 7.94 1.23
N LEU A 41 -1.89 8.52 2.42
CA LEU A 41 -2.91 9.50 2.80
C LEU A 41 -2.30 10.90 2.74
N PHE A 42 -2.96 11.80 2.03
CA PHE A 42 -2.59 13.21 1.88
C PHE A 42 -3.51 14.06 2.74
N LEU A 43 -3.01 15.12 3.32
CA LEU A 43 -3.74 16.03 4.19
C LEU A 43 -3.66 17.47 3.71
N ASP A 44 -4.80 18.10 3.55
CA ASP A 44 -4.99 19.55 3.53
C ASP A 44 -5.47 19.98 4.93
N LYS A 45 -4.59 20.66 5.68
CA LYS A 45 -4.87 21.07 7.07
C LYS A 45 -5.98 22.10 7.18
N GLN A 46 -6.12 22.92 6.16
CA GLN A 46 -7.09 24.01 6.12
C GLN A 46 -8.42 23.62 5.49
N GLY A 47 -8.49 22.41 4.95
CA GLY A 47 -9.71 21.87 4.33
C GLY A 47 -10.84 21.62 5.32
N ALA A 48 -12.05 21.42 4.78
CA ALA A 48 -13.28 21.09 5.52
C ALA A 48 -13.52 22.01 6.72
N VAL A 49 -13.68 23.32 6.45
CA VAL A 49 -14.01 24.32 7.48
C VAL A 49 -15.48 24.19 7.87
N PHE A 50 -15.75 24.01 9.18
CA PHE A 50 -17.08 23.98 9.73
C PHE A 50 -17.14 24.88 10.98
N LYS A 51 -18.07 25.84 11.01
CA LYS A 51 -18.21 26.83 12.10
C LYS A 51 -16.89 27.54 12.45
N GLY A 52 -16.12 27.92 11.44
CA GLY A 52 -14.84 28.61 11.61
C GLY A 52 -13.65 27.74 12.02
N THR A 53 -13.84 26.43 12.21
CA THR A 53 -12.77 25.48 12.56
C THR A 53 -12.40 24.63 11.36
N ALA A 54 -11.11 24.56 11.03
CA ALA A 54 -10.58 23.68 9.99
C ALA A 54 -10.39 22.26 10.54
N TYR A 55 -11.17 21.31 10.05
CA TYR A 55 -11.10 19.89 10.42
C TYR A 55 -10.12 19.10 9.57
N GLY A 56 -9.64 19.70 8.49
CA GLY A 56 -8.78 19.08 7.49
C GLY A 56 -9.56 18.32 6.42
N HIS A 57 -8.90 18.09 5.30
CA HIS A 57 -9.41 17.29 4.19
C HIS A 57 -8.35 16.28 3.76
N VAL A 58 -8.75 15.09 3.28
CA VAL A 58 -7.80 14.07 2.86
C VAL A 58 -8.07 13.55 1.47
N ALA A 59 -6.98 13.22 0.79
CA ALA A 59 -6.94 12.43 -0.43
C ALA A 59 -6.16 11.13 -0.19
N TRP A 60 -6.32 10.19 -1.09
CA TRP A 60 -5.68 8.90 -1.05
C TRP A 60 -4.90 8.62 -2.33
N ALA A 61 -3.83 7.83 -2.21
CA ALA A 61 -3.14 7.24 -3.35
C ALA A 61 -2.73 5.80 -3.04
N ILE A 62 -2.73 4.95 -4.07
CA ILE A 62 -2.29 3.56 -4.01
C ILE A 62 -1.38 3.26 -5.19
N ARG A 63 -0.32 2.50 -4.96
CA ARG A 63 0.65 2.12 -5.98
C ARG A 63 0.37 0.73 -6.53
N ASP A 64 0.53 0.55 -7.85
CA ASP A 64 0.50 -0.77 -8.46
C ASP A 64 1.67 -1.62 -7.95
N PRO A 65 1.42 -2.77 -7.30
CA PRO A 65 2.50 -3.64 -6.84
C PRO A 65 3.31 -4.26 -7.98
N LYS A 66 2.74 -4.35 -9.21
CA LYS A 66 3.39 -4.88 -10.41
C LYS A 66 4.13 -3.81 -11.20
N ASN A 67 3.77 -2.54 -11.03
CA ASN A 67 4.40 -1.40 -11.70
C ASN A 67 4.62 -0.26 -10.70
N ARG A 68 5.84 -0.16 -10.16
CA ARG A 68 6.18 0.83 -9.13
C ARG A 68 6.03 2.28 -9.57
N ASN A 69 5.99 2.54 -10.88
CA ASN A 69 5.79 3.88 -11.44
C ASN A 69 4.31 4.23 -11.65
N HIS A 70 3.40 3.26 -11.51
CA HIS A 70 1.98 3.48 -11.70
C HIS A 70 1.26 3.65 -10.36
N TRP A 71 0.53 4.75 -10.24
CA TRP A 71 -0.28 5.13 -9.09
C TRP A 71 -1.71 5.39 -9.51
N ILE A 72 -2.63 5.13 -8.60
CA ILE A 72 -4.02 5.58 -8.67
C ILE A 72 -4.26 6.45 -7.44
N TRP A 73 -4.88 7.62 -7.64
CA TRP A 73 -5.17 8.56 -6.56
C TRP A 73 -6.52 9.21 -6.74
N GLY A 74 -7.06 9.80 -5.70
CA GLY A 74 -8.33 10.49 -5.73
C GLY A 74 -8.71 11.09 -4.39
N ALA A 75 -9.85 11.76 -4.38
CA ALA A 75 -10.43 12.36 -3.19
C ALA A 75 -11.95 12.38 -3.28
N THR A 76 -12.60 12.71 -2.16
CA THR A 76 -14.03 13.06 -2.10
C THR A 76 -14.14 14.51 -1.67
N GLU A 77 -14.33 15.40 -2.62
CA GLU A 77 -14.20 16.85 -2.42
C GLU A 77 -15.41 17.48 -1.73
N ASN A 78 -16.60 16.88 -1.88
CA ASN A 78 -17.87 17.47 -1.40
C ASN A 78 -17.97 18.97 -1.74
N ALA A 79 -17.86 19.28 -3.02
CA ALA A 79 -17.64 20.63 -3.52
C ALA A 79 -18.74 21.63 -3.12
N GLU A 80 -19.96 21.15 -2.86
CA GLU A 80 -21.09 21.96 -2.40
C GLU A 80 -20.97 22.33 -0.91
N GLY A 81 -20.09 21.68 -0.16
CA GLY A 81 -19.84 21.96 1.27
C GLY A 81 -20.95 21.48 2.21
N ASP A 82 -21.91 20.72 1.70
CA ASP A 82 -23.03 20.21 2.50
C ASP A 82 -22.56 19.21 3.56
N ALA A 83 -23.13 19.29 4.76
CA ALA A 83 -22.88 18.30 5.80
C ALA A 83 -23.43 16.90 5.41
N TYR A 84 -24.39 16.86 4.49
CA TYR A 84 -25.00 15.63 3.99
C TYR A 84 -25.37 15.75 2.52
N THR A 85 -24.93 14.77 1.73
CA THR A 85 -25.34 14.55 0.34
C THR A 85 -25.94 13.15 0.22
N LYS A 86 -27.19 13.06 -0.24
CA LYS A 86 -27.89 11.76 -0.37
C LYS A 86 -27.24 10.86 -1.44
N PRO A 87 -27.35 9.52 -1.30
CA PRO A 87 -26.90 8.59 -2.34
C PRO A 87 -27.48 8.93 -3.72
N GLY A 88 -26.70 8.67 -4.78
CA GLY A 88 -27.05 8.99 -6.16
C GLY A 88 -26.80 10.45 -6.57
N ARG A 89 -26.36 11.32 -5.67
CA ARG A 89 -25.94 12.69 -5.98
C ARG A 89 -24.42 12.79 -6.05
N ASN A 90 -23.94 13.77 -6.80
CA ASN A 90 -22.51 14.05 -6.90
C ASN A 90 -21.97 14.50 -5.55
N ASN A 91 -21.12 13.69 -4.94
CA ASN A 91 -20.41 14.02 -3.70
C ASN A 91 -18.98 14.48 -3.94
N GLY A 92 -18.61 14.79 -5.19
CA GLY A 92 -17.28 15.25 -5.56
C GLY A 92 -16.19 14.16 -5.55
N THR A 93 -16.56 12.89 -5.46
CA THR A 93 -15.57 11.79 -5.48
C THR A 93 -15.01 11.61 -6.90
N TRP A 94 -13.67 11.64 -7.01
CA TRP A 94 -12.95 11.49 -8.26
C TRP A 94 -11.74 10.58 -8.14
N ILE A 95 -11.25 10.07 -9.29
CA ILE A 95 -10.09 9.18 -9.42
C ILE A 95 -9.25 9.56 -10.64
N GLN A 96 -7.95 9.35 -10.53
CA GLN A 96 -6.98 9.52 -11.61
C GLN A 96 -5.92 8.42 -11.54
N GLY A 97 -5.25 8.12 -12.64
CA GLY A 97 -4.10 7.22 -12.70
C GLY A 97 -2.92 7.85 -13.44
N GLY A 98 -1.69 7.49 -13.04
CA GLY A 98 -0.47 7.98 -13.66
C GLY A 98 0.75 7.76 -12.77
N THR A 99 1.78 8.60 -12.96
CA THR A 99 3.02 8.56 -12.18
C THR A 99 2.90 9.36 -10.88
N TRP A 100 3.83 9.15 -9.95
CA TRP A 100 3.96 9.96 -8.74
C TRP A 100 4.13 11.45 -9.04
N ARG A 101 4.96 11.78 -10.04
CA ARG A 101 5.19 13.17 -10.48
C ARG A 101 3.93 13.83 -11.03
N GLN A 102 3.15 13.09 -11.86
CA GLN A 102 1.85 13.57 -12.35
C GLN A 102 0.85 13.79 -11.23
N MET A 103 0.81 12.89 -10.24
CA MET A 103 -0.04 13.05 -9.06
C MET A 103 0.29 14.34 -8.28
N ARG A 104 1.57 14.65 -8.14
CA ARG A 104 2.07 15.86 -7.49
C ARG A 104 1.91 17.15 -8.32
N GLY A 105 1.57 17.05 -9.59
CA GLY A 105 1.49 18.18 -10.50
C GLY A 105 2.83 18.65 -11.06
N GLU A 106 3.89 17.86 -10.89
CA GLU A 106 5.21 18.12 -11.46
C GLU A 106 5.27 17.84 -12.97
N ASP A 107 4.44 16.92 -13.44
CA ASP A 107 4.27 16.61 -14.85
C ASP A 107 2.80 16.88 -15.28
N LYS A 108 2.62 17.47 -16.46
CA LYS A 108 1.31 17.85 -17.00
C LYS A 108 0.45 16.64 -17.42
N GLY A 109 -0.82 16.88 -17.69
CA GLY A 109 -1.72 15.94 -18.38
C GLY A 109 -2.61 15.11 -17.46
N LYS A 110 -2.56 15.30 -16.14
CA LYS A 110 -3.43 14.60 -15.17
C LYS A 110 -3.99 15.58 -14.12
N ARG A 111 -5.14 15.23 -13.55
CA ARG A 111 -5.65 15.93 -12.37
C ARG A 111 -4.76 15.58 -11.18
N ALA A 112 -3.92 16.51 -10.81
CA ALA A 112 -2.98 16.35 -9.71
C ALA A 112 -3.64 16.55 -8.34
N LEU A 113 -3.02 16.01 -7.29
CA LEU A 113 -3.19 16.51 -5.93
C LEU A 113 -2.37 17.80 -5.85
N SER A 114 -3.03 18.93 -5.73
CA SER A 114 -2.36 20.23 -5.73
C SER A 114 -1.44 20.39 -4.53
N LEU A 115 -0.21 20.83 -4.75
CA LEU A 115 0.75 21.18 -3.69
C LEU A 115 0.25 22.33 -2.81
N VAL A 116 -0.55 23.23 -3.39
CA VAL A 116 -1.17 24.33 -2.65
C VAL A 116 -2.28 23.85 -1.75
N ARG A 117 -2.91 22.71 -2.09
CA ARG A 117 -4.05 22.17 -1.36
C ARG A 117 -3.66 21.17 -0.29
N TYR A 118 -2.71 20.27 -0.58
CA TYR A 118 -2.31 19.23 0.37
C TYR A 118 -0.93 19.55 0.96
N ASP A 119 -0.89 19.80 2.27
CA ASP A 119 0.31 20.23 2.98
C ASP A 119 1.27 19.09 3.33
N ALA A 120 0.73 17.90 3.53
CA ALA A 120 1.50 16.76 4.04
C ALA A 120 0.97 15.43 3.52
N TYR A 121 1.81 14.41 3.57
CA TYR A 121 1.39 13.03 3.30
C TYR A 121 2.10 12.04 4.23
N ARG A 122 1.50 10.87 4.40
CA ARG A 122 2.07 9.68 5.05
C ARG A 122 1.81 8.48 4.20
N CYS A 123 2.77 7.55 4.14
CA CYS A 123 2.63 6.31 3.38
C CYS A 123 2.87 5.09 4.26
N ILE A 124 2.34 3.96 3.80
CA ILE A 124 2.57 2.62 4.35
C ILE A 124 2.84 1.66 3.20
N ASN A 125 3.87 0.82 3.35
CA ASN A 125 4.15 -0.25 2.39
C ASN A 125 3.28 -1.47 2.69
N THR A 126 2.86 -2.19 1.64
CA THR A 126 2.09 -3.43 1.75
C THR A 126 2.78 -4.55 0.95
N ALA A 127 2.62 -5.79 1.36
CA ALA A 127 3.18 -6.96 0.66
C ALA A 127 2.57 -7.19 -0.73
N GLY A 128 1.53 -6.47 -1.09
CA GLY A 128 0.84 -6.51 -2.39
C GLY A 128 -0.26 -5.48 -2.41
N GLY A 129 -1.14 -5.52 -3.42
CA GLY A 129 -2.29 -4.64 -3.50
C GLY A 129 -3.26 -5.04 -4.61
N ASP A 130 -4.56 -4.96 -4.33
CA ASP A 130 -5.65 -5.17 -5.29
C ASP A 130 -6.16 -3.83 -5.82
N LEU A 131 -5.56 -3.35 -6.92
CA LEU A 131 -6.02 -2.14 -7.60
C LEU A 131 -7.47 -2.27 -8.09
N ALA A 132 -7.84 -3.43 -8.60
CA ALA A 132 -9.19 -3.66 -9.13
C ALA A 132 -10.24 -3.61 -7.99
N GLY A 133 -9.94 -4.18 -6.83
CA GLY A 133 -10.78 -4.10 -5.64
C GLY A 133 -10.95 -2.67 -5.14
N ALA A 134 -9.86 -1.90 -5.09
CA ALA A 134 -9.91 -0.49 -4.72
C ALA A 134 -10.73 0.34 -5.72
N GLN A 135 -10.60 0.08 -7.03
CA GLN A 135 -11.39 0.75 -8.06
C GLN A 135 -12.89 0.40 -8.00
N ARG A 136 -13.24 -0.85 -7.71
CA ARG A 136 -14.65 -1.23 -7.47
C ARG A 136 -15.22 -0.49 -6.26
N THR A 137 -14.44 -0.41 -5.18
CA THR A 137 -14.83 0.33 -3.98
C THR A 137 -14.99 1.82 -4.24
N TYR A 138 -14.08 2.41 -5.01
CA TYR A 138 -14.21 3.79 -5.48
C TYR A 138 -15.55 4.02 -6.22
N LYS A 139 -15.93 3.13 -7.17
CA LYS A 139 -17.20 3.25 -7.89
C LYS A 139 -18.41 3.25 -6.97
N GLN A 140 -18.41 2.38 -5.96
CA GLN A 140 -19.46 2.35 -4.94
C GLN A 140 -19.50 3.65 -4.12
N MET A 141 -18.33 4.17 -3.74
CA MET A 141 -18.23 5.38 -2.91
C MET A 141 -18.56 6.67 -3.65
N ARG A 142 -18.41 6.70 -4.98
CA ARG A 142 -18.82 7.82 -5.81
C ARG A 142 -20.33 8.10 -5.69
N ASP A 143 -21.12 7.05 -5.58
CA ASP A 143 -22.58 7.13 -5.65
C ASP A 143 -23.27 6.90 -4.27
N ASN A 144 -22.52 6.67 -3.19
CA ASN A 144 -23.07 6.35 -1.87
C ASN A 144 -23.35 7.59 -0.98
N GLY A 145 -23.32 8.79 -1.58
CA GLY A 145 -23.57 10.04 -0.86
C GLY A 145 -22.38 10.52 -0.04
N TYR A 146 -22.67 11.43 0.89
CA TYR A 146 -21.69 12.00 1.82
C TYR A 146 -22.38 12.29 3.16
N ALA A 147 -21.67 12.09 4.26
CA ALA A 147 -22.08 12.51 5.59
C ALA A 147 -20.83 12.88 6.40
N ILE A 148 -20.78 14.10 6.89
CA ILE A 148 -19.57 14.72 7.48
C ILE A 148 -18.92 13.87 8.59
N PHE A 149 -19.69 13.10 9.35
CA PHE A 149 -19.15 12.29 10.46
C PHE A 149 -18.95 10.81 10.12
N THR A 150 -19.65 10.27 9.13
CA THR A 150 -19.71 8.81 8.96
C THR A 150 -19.38 8.32 7.54
N ASN A 151 -19.49 9.18 6.53
CA ASN A 151 -19.26 8.84 5.12
C ASN A 151 -18.57 10.01 4.40
N ASN A 152 -17.37 10.36 4.84
CA ASN A 152 -16.62 11.55 4.42
C ASN A 152 -15.32 11.17 3.67
N CYS A 153 -14.51 12.17 3.31
CA CYS A 153 -13.23 11.98 2.63
C CYS A 153 -12.32 10.97 3.35
N LEU A 154 -12.27 11.01 4.69
CA LEU A 154 -11.44 10.11 5.50
C LEU A 154 -11.96 8.67 5.49
N THR A 155 -13.24 8.47 5.80
CA THR A 155 -13.82 7.12 5.87
C THR A 155 -13.82 6.43 4.52
N LYS A 156 -14.00 7.18 3.43
CA LYS A 156 -13.88 6.69 2.05
C LYS A 156 -12.44 6.29 1.73
N SER A 157 -11.44 7.11 2.09
CA SER A 157 -10.03 6.77 1.90
C SER A 157 -9.63 5.51 2.65
N ILE A 158 -10.05 5.34 3.90
CA ILE A 158 -9.82 4.13 4.71
C ILE A 158 -10.46 2.91 4.03
N GLY A 159 -11.68 3.04 3.52
CA GLY A 159 -12.37 1.97 2.80
C GLY A 159 -11.60 1.51 1.56
N ILE A 160 -11.05 2.44 0.78
CA ILE A 160 -10.21 2.14 -0.38
C ILE A 160 -8.93 1.41 0.03
N PHE A 161 -8.23 1.87 1.07
CA PHE A 161 -7.01 1.23 1.55
C PHE A 161 -7.24 -0.20 2.04
N ARG A 162 -8.32 -0.46 2.77
CA ARG A 162 -8.70 -1.80 3.22
C ARG A 162 -9.01 -2.76 2.06
N LYS A 163 -9.58 -2.26 0.98
CA LYS A 163 -9.85 -3.06 -0.23
C LYS A 163 -8.63 -3.20 -1.12
N TYR A 164 -7.72 -2.22 -1.08
CA TYR A 164 -6.45 -2.33 -1.74
C TYR A 164 -5.57 -3.41 -1.11
N SER A 165 -5.49 -3.46 0.22
CA SER A 165 -4.69 -4.47 0.92
C SER A 165 -5.36 -4.95 2.20
N PRO A 166 -5.73 -6.25 2.28
CA PRO A 166 -6.26 -6.85 3.51
C PRO A 166 -5.27 -6.80 4.69
N ALA A 167 -3.96 -6.66 4.40
CA ALA A 167 -2.94 -6.47 5.43
C ALA A 167 -3.09 -5.13 6.17
N LEU A 168 -3.79 -4.15 5.59
CA LEU A 168 -4.14 -2.89 6.25
C LEU A 168 -5.33 -3.09 7.22
N SER A 169 -5.10 -3.88 8.25
CA SER A 169 -6.03 -4.20 9.32
C SER A 169 -6.30 -2.99 10.25
N THR A 170 -7.11 -3.19 11.27
CA THR A 170 -7.42 -2.15 12.28
C THR A 170 -6.17 -1.63 13.00
N ALA A 171 -5.12 -2.44 13.17
CA ALA A 171 -3.86 -1.99 13.76
C ALA A 171 -3.10 -0.98 12.86
N HIS A 172 -3.27 -1.07 11.53
CA HIS A 172 -2.66 -0.16 10.55
C HIS A 172 -3.59 1.01 10.17
N LEU A 173 -4.89 0.74 10.18
CA LEU A 173 -5.96 1.69 9.85
C LEU A 173 -7.04 1.65 10.94
N PRO A 174 -6.80 2.29 12.09
CA PRO A 174 -7.87 2.46 13.10
C PRO A 174 -9.09 3.10 12.47
N THR A 175 -10.26 2.94 13.10
CA THR A 175 -11.49 3.53 12.57
C THR A 175 -11.37 5.05 12.44
N GLY A 176 -11.82 5.60 11.32
CA GLY A 176 -11.91 7.05 11.08
C GLY A 176 -13.23 7.67 11.52
N TYR A 177 -14.18 6.89 12.02
CA TYR A 177 -15.44 7.42 12.51
C TYR A 177 -15.21 8.38 13.68
N VAL A 178 -15.92 9.50 13.64
CA VAL A 178 -15.84 10.60 14.62
C VAL A 178 -14.46 11.26 14.77
N SER A 179 -13.52 10.94 13.88
CA SER A 179 -12.22 11.62 13.84
C SER A 179 -12.21 12.69 12.76
N SER A 180 -11.67 13.89 13.06
CA SER A 180 -11.34 14.83 12.00
C SER A 180 -10.15 14.32 11.18
N PRO A 181 -10.04 14.65 9.89
CA PRO A 181 -8.86 14.34 9.09
C PRO A 181 -7.54 14.81 9.73
N ASN A 182 -7.50 16.02 10.30
CA ASN A 182 -6.33 16.53 11.01
C ASN A 182 -5.93 15.65 12.19
N TYR A 183 -6.88 15.32 13.07
CA TYR A 183 -6.61 14.46 14.23
C TYR A 183 -6.20 13.06 13.80
N TYR A 184 -6.89 12.49 12.83
CA TYR A 184 -6.57 11.15 12.32
C TYR A 184 -5.15 11.09 11.77
N PHE A 185 -4.78 12.06 10.94
CA PHE A 185 -3.47 12.10 10.31
C PHE A 185 -2.32 12.28 11.32
N TYR A 186 -2.44 13.22 12.25
CA TYR A 186 -1.36 13.55 13.17
C TYR A 186 -1.34 12.73 14.47
N ALA A 187 -2.51 12.37 15.00
CA ALA A 187 -2.59 11.67 16.27
C ALA A 187 -2.81 10.16 16.10
N VAL A 188 -3.80 9.75 15.27
CA VAL A 188 -4.16 8.34 15.13
C VAL A 188 -3.12 7.59 14.31
N LEU A 189 -2.77 8.06 13.10
CA LEU A 189 -1.79 7.40 12.24
C LEU A 189 -0.37 7.48 12.79
N ASN A 190 -0.06 8.45 13.66
CA ASN A 190 1.24 8.52 14.31
C ASN A 190 1.50 7.35 15.28
N LYS A 191 0.45 6.76 15.80
CA LYS A 191 0.47 5.60 16.71
C LYS A 191 0.14 4.29 15.99
N ALA A 192 -0.39 4.37 14.78
CA ALA A 192 -0.77 3.20 14.00
C ALA A 192 0.47 2.50 13.40
N ARG A 193 0.39 1.17 13.35
CA ARG A 193 1.53 0.35 12.91
C ARG A 193 1.88 0.59 11.44
N GLY A 194 3.16 0.77 11.16
CA GLY A 194 3.74 0.71 9.81
C GLY A 194 3.64 2.00 8.99
N TRP A 195 2.95 3.04 9.48
CA TRP A 195 2.91 4.32 8.81
C TRP A 195 4.22 5.09 8.96
N GLU A 196 4.71 5.63 7.87
CA GLU A 196 5.85 6.52 7.86
C GLU A 196 5.53 7.82 8.61
N ARG A 197 6.58 8.53 9.03
CA ARG A 197 6.42 9.90 9.56
C ARG A 197 5.79 10.79 8.50
N ALA A 198 5.08 11.84 8.94
CA ALA A 198 4.54 12.82 8.03
C ALA A 198 5.68 13.48 7.24
N SER A 199 5.51 13.53 5.94
CA SER A 199 6.35 14.28 5.02
C SER A 199 5.54 15.49 4.55
N SER A 200 6.17 16.67 4.53
CA SER A 200 5.64 17.83 3.83
C SER A 200 6.08 17.82 2.38
N TYR A 201 5.39 18.58 1.55
CA TYR A 201 5.84 18.83 0.19
C TYR A 201 7.03 19.81 0.19
#